data_91db81f886eb2d3a8d6cd484d99da1c4
#
_entry.id   91db81f886eb2d3a8d6cd484d99da1c4
#
_cell.length_a   1.000
_cell.length_b   1.000
_cell.length_c   1.000
_cell.angle_alpha   90.00
_cell.angle_beta   90.00
_cell.angle_gamma   90.00
#
_symmetry.space_group_name_H-M   'P 1'
#
loop_
_entity.id
_entity.type
_entity.pdbx_description
1 polymer ?
#
loop_
_entity_poly.entity_id
_entity_poly.type
_entity_poly.pdbx_seq_one_letter_code
_entity_poly.pdbx_strand_id
1 'polypeptide(L)'
;VAAIYPITPSSPMAEVADDWAAHDRKNLFGQTVRIAEMQSEAGAAGAVHGSLKAGALTTTFTASQGLLLMIPNMYKIAGELLPCVFHVSARALAYHALSIFGDHSDVMACRQTGFAMLASNSVQEAEDMALVAHVATLKSSVPFLHFFDGFRTSHEIQKIDEIAYEDMAKLLPAEKVAEFRARALNPD
;
A
#
# COMPACT_ATOMS: atom_id res chain seq x y z
N VAL A 1 -9.48 -0.35 -4.46
CA VAL A 1 -8.71 -0.94 -5.58
C VAL A 1 -7.35 -1.37 -5.07
N ALA A 2 -6.81 -2.49 -5.53
CA ALA A 2 -5.39 -2.82 -5.41
C ALA A 2 -4.81 -2.94 -6.82
N ALA A 3 -3.83 -2.10 -7.14
CA ALA A 3 -3.11 -2.19 -8.41
C ALA A 3 -1.75 -2.83 -8.12
N ILE A 4 -1.47 -3.97 -8.74
CA ILE A 4 -0.37 -4.85 -8.37
C ILE A 4 0.49 -5.26 -9.55
N TYR A 5 1.73 -5.60 -9.25
CA TYR A 5 2.59 -6.43 -10.06
C TYR A 5 3.36 -7.34 -9.10
N PRO A 6 3.27 -8.68 -9.27
CA PRO A 6 3.83 -9.62 -8.30
C PRO A 6 5.34 -9.47 -8.13
N ILE A 7 5.78 -9.34 -6.89
CA ILE A 7 7.21 -9.33 -6.53
C ILE A 7 7.41 -9.96 -5.15
N THR A 8 8.36 -10.88 -5.06
CA THR A 8 8.76 -11.51 -3.80
C THR A 8 9.53 -10.50 -2.91
N PRO A 9 9.20 -10.39 -1.61
CA PRO A 9 8.30 -11.22 -0.82
C PRO A 9 6.90 -10.60 -0.57
N SER A 10 6.48 -9.61 -1.35
CA SER A 10 5.19 -8.91 -1.18
C SER A 10 4.01 -9.62 -1.86
N SER A 11 4.26 -10.57 -2.77
CA SER A 11 3.21 -11.28 -3.54
C SER A 11 2.10 -11.89 -2.68
N PRO A 12 2.36 -12.53 -1.53
CA PRO A 12 1.29 -13.15 -0.74
C PRO A 12 0.20 -12.17 -0.30
N MET A 13 0.52 -10.90 -0.05
CA MET A 13 -0.49 -9.88 0.27
C MET A 13 -1.44 -9.62 -0.90
N ALA A 14 -0.88 -9.57 -2.11
CA ALA A 14 -1.65 -9.37 -3.34
C ALA A 14 -2.49 -10.61 -3.67
N GLU A 15 -1.92 -11.81 -3.54
CA GLU A 15 -2.59 -13.10 -3.78
C GLU A 15 -3.78 -13.30 -2.84
N VAL A 16 -3.63 -13.00 -1.56
CA VAL A 16 -4.74 -13.07 -0.59
C VAL A 16 -5.84 -12.05 -0.92
N ALA A 17 -5.46 -10.83 -1.32
CA ALA A 17 -6.43 -9.81 -1.72
C ALA A 17 -7.20 -10.22 -2.98
N ASP A 18 -6.55 -10.88 -3.93
CA ASP A 18 -7.17 -11.42 -5.16
C ASP A 18 -8.11 -12.60 -4.85
N ASP A 19 -7.67 -13.52 -3.99
CA ASP A 19 -8.51 -14.63 -3.52
C ASP A 19 -9.78 -14.12 -2.83
N TRP A 20 -9.67 -13.14 -1.95
CA TRP A 20 -10.83 -12.52 -1.31
C TRP A 20 -11.75 -11.83 -2.32
N ALA A 21 -11.19 -11.19 -3.33
CA ALA A 21 -11.98 -10.58 -4.40
C ALA A 21 -12.71 -11.64 -5.25
N ALA A 22 -12.03 -12.74 -5.59
CA ALA A 22 -12.60 -13.87 -6.33
C ALA A 22 -13.76 -14.54 -5.58
N HIS A 23 -13.71 -14.56 -4.24
CA HIS A 23 -14.77 -15.09 -3.37
C HIS A 23 -15.79 -14.02 -2.93
N ASP A 24 -15.80 -12.86 -3.57
CA ASP A 24 -16.74 -11.75 -3.32
C ASP A 24 -16.73 -11.24 -1.87
N ARG A 25 -15.60 -11.37 -1.15
CA ARG A 25 -15.44 -10.83 0.20
C ARG A 25 -15.56 -9.31 0.17
N LYS A 26 -16.47 -8.77 0.95
CA LYS A 26 -16.71 -7.32 0.98
C LYS A 26 -15.76 -6.60 1.90
N ASN A 27 -15.32 -5.43 1.49
CA ASN A 27 -14.57 -4.49 2.31
C ASN A 27 -15.50 -3.67 3.23
N LEU A 28 -14.94 -2.75 4.02
CA LEU A 28 -15.69 -1.86 4.92
C LEU A 28 -16.76 -1.00 4.23
N PHE A 29 -16.68 -0.83 2.92
CA PHE A 29 -17.65 -0.07 2.12
C PHE A 29 -18.73 -0.97 1.48
N GLY A 30 -18.77 -2.26 1.83
CA GLY A 30 -19.69 -3.23 1.25
C GLY A 30 -19.40 -3.59 -0.21
N GLN A 31 -18.19 -3.33 -0.69
CA GLN A 31 -17.78 -3.55 -2.06
C GLN A 31 -16.68 -4.63 -2.14
N THR A 32 -16.69 -5.41 -3.22
CA THR A 32 -15.58 -6.29 -3.57
C THR A 32 -14.40 -5.44 -4.04
N VAL A 33 -13.20 -5.74 -3.54
CA VAL A 33 -11.98 -5.04 -3.95
C VAL A 33 -11.69 -5.36 -5.42
N ARG A 34 -11.46 -4.34 -6.23
CA ARG A 34 -10.99 -4.55 -7.60
C ARG A 34 -9.48 -4.73 -7.60
N ILE A 35 -9.03 -5.88 -8.06
CA ILE A 35 -7.62 -6.16 -8.29
C ILE A 35 -7.29 -5.83 -9.75
N ALA A 36 -6.19 -5.12 -9.97
CA ALA A 36 -5.68 -4.78 -11.29
C ALA A 36 -4.22 -5.20 -11.37
N GLU A 37 -3.95 -6.35 -11.98
CA GLU A 37 -2.60 -6.81 -12.26
C GLU A 37 -2.08 -6.09 -13.52
N MET A 38 -0.91 -5.48 -13.39
CA MET A 38 -0.28 -4.68 -14.41
C MET A 38 0.92 -5.41 -15.04
N GLN A 39 1.59 -4.79 -15.99
CA GLN A 39 2.73 -5.38 -16.71
C GLN A 39 4.10 -5.05 -16.08
N SER A 40 4.09 -4.16 -15.08
CA SER A 40 5.28 -3.79 -14.32
C SER A 40 4.87 -2.98 -13.09
N GLU A 41 5.79 -2.81 -12.14
CA GLU A 41 5.56 -1.96 -10.97
C GLU A 41 5.35 -0.49 -11.36
N ALA A 42 6.02 -0.01 -12.39
CA ALA A 42 5.77 1.34 -12.93
C ALA A 42 4.33 1.46 -13.45
N GLY A 43 3.83 0.42 -14.11
CA GLY A 43 2.43 0.32 -14.55
C GLY A 43 1.46 0.28 -13.37
N ALA A 44 1.78 -0.50 -12.33
CA ALA A 44 0.98 -0.55 -11.11
C ALA A 44 0.91 0.83 -10.43
N ALA A 45 2.04 1.53 -10.28
CA ALA A 45 2.06 2.89 -9.73
C ALA A 45 1.26 3.89 -10.58
N GLY A 46 1.31 3.77 -11.91
CA GLY A 46 0.48 4.55 -12.83
C GLY A 46 -1.01 4.29 -12.63
N ALA A 47 -1.39 3.02 -12.47
CA ALA A 47 -2.78 2.63 -12.19
C ALA A 47 -3.24 3.13 -10.82
N VAL A 48 -2.38 3.07 -9.77
CA VAL A 48 -2.66 3.68 -8.47
C VAL A 48 -2.95 5.17 -8.62
N HIS A 49 -2.05 5.91 -9.29
CA HIS A 49 -2.20 7.35 -9.50
C HIS A 49 -3.51 7.68 -10.24
N GLY A 50 -3.79 7.01 -11.37
CA GLY A 50 -5.01 7.23 -12.13
C GLY A 50 -6.29 6.89 -11.36
N SER A 51 -6.28 5.80 -10.61
CA SER A 51 -7.40 5.37 -9.77
C SER A 51 -7.69 6.36 -8.64
N LEU A 52 -6.64 6.87 -7.98
CA LEU A 52 -6.76 7.91 -6.94
C LEU A 52 -7.32 9.20 -7.52
N LYS A 53 -6.85 9.64 -8.71
CA LYS A 53 -7.40 10.81 -9.42
C LYS A 53 -8.87 10.66 -9.75
N ALA A 54 -9.34 9.44 -9.99
CA ALA A 54 -10.75 9.12 -10.20
C ALA A 54 -11.57 8.98 -8.89
N GLY A 55 -10.97 9.23 -7.72
CA GLY A 55 -11.64 9.19 -6.41
C GLY A 55 -11.79 7.78 -5.81
N ALA A 56 -11.10 6.78 -6.35
CA ALA A 56 -11.09 5.45 -5.76
C ALA A 56 -9.92 5.28 -4.79
N LEU A 57 -10.20 4.85 -3.56
CA LEU A 57 -9.17 4.49 -2.58
C LEU A 57 -8.37 3.30 -3.14
N THR A 58 -7.07 3.46 -3.21
CA THR A 58 -6.20 2.51 -3.92
C THR A 58 -4.92 2.26 -3.13
N THR A 59 -4.47 1.02 -3.14
CA THR A 59 -3.22 0.56 -2.52
C THR A 59 -2.40 -0.29 -3.50
N THR A 60 -1.16 -0.57 -3.15
CA THR A 60 -0.27 -1.50 -3.85
C THR A 60 0.67 -2.20 -2.89
N PHE A 61 1.25 -3.31 -3.35
CA PHE A 61 2.20 -4.14 -2.61
C PHE A 61 3.45 -4.32 -3.47
N THR A 62 4.64 -4.05 -2.93
CA THR A 62 5.87 -4.07 -3.71
C THR A 62 7.12 -4.32 -2.85
N ALA A 63 8.28 -4.37 -3.47
CA ALA A 63 9.59 -4.55 -2.83
C ALA A 63 10.72 -4.12 -3.76
N SER A 64 11.91 -3.82 -3.22
CA SER A 64 13.19 -3.74 -3.93
C SER A 64 13.14 -2.86 -5.19
N GLN A 65 13.66 -3.35 -6.32
CA GLN A 65 13.64 -2.64 -7.61
C GLN A 65 12.23 -2.25 -8.06
N GLY A 66 11.22 -3.05 -7.70
CA GLY A 66 9.82 -2.73 -7.99
C GLY A 66 9.39 -1.42 -7.36
N LEU A 67 9.76 -1.18 -6.10
CA LEU A 67 9.51 0.10 -5.44
C LEU A 67 10.24 1.25 -6.13
N LEU A 68 11.49 1.05 -6.57
CA LEU A 68 12.24 2.07 -7.30
C LEU A 68 11.57 2.47 -8.62
N LEU A 69 10.95 1.53 -9.32
CA LEU A 69 10.19 1.81 -10.55
C LEU A 69 8.93 2.66 -10.29
N MET A 70 8.44 2.69 -9.05
CA MET A 70 7.27 3.48 -8.66
C MET A 70 7.61 4.95 -8.33
N ILE A 71 8.88 5.29 -8.06
CA ILE A 71 9.32 6.62 -7.59
C ILE A 71 8.75 7.78 -8.41
N PRO A 72 8.76 7.78 -9.74
CA PRO A 72 8.21 8.89 -10.53
C PRO A 72 6.74 9.18 -10.24
N ASN A 73 5.94 8.12 -10.03
CA ASN A 73 4.53 8.28 -9.67
C ASN A 73 4.34 8.64 -8.19
N MET A 74 5.24 8.19 -7.30
CA MET A 74 5.20 8.58 -5.89
C MET A 74 5.33 10.11 -5.74
N TYR A 75 6.23 10.76 -6.46
CA TYR A 75 6.33 12.23 -6.46
C TYR A 75 5.02 12.90 -6.89
N LYS A 76 4.33 12.38 -7.90
CA LYS A 76 3.04 12.92 -8.36
C LYS A 76 1.96 12.73 -7.30
N ILE A 77 1.84 11.52 -6.79
CA ILE A 77 0.85 11.17 -5.76
C ILE A 77 1.01 12.07 -4.52
N ALA A 78 2.25 12.25 -4.06
CA ALA A 78 2.56 13.12 -2.92
C ALA A 78 2.30 14.60 -3.23
N GLY A 79 2.73 15.08 -4.37
CA GLY A 79 2.54 16.47 -4.81
C GLY A 79 1.05 16.85 -5.00
N GLU A 80 0.23 15.88 -5.37
CA GLU A 80 -1.21 16.05 -5.56
C GLU A 80 -2.04 15.76 -4.29
N LEU A 81 -1.38 15.45 -3.17
CA LEU A 81 -2.01 15.14 -1.88
C LEU A 81 -3.08 14.03 -2.00
N LEU A 82 -2.72 12.94 -2.69
CA LEU A 82 -3.61 11.80 -2.90
C LEU A 82 -3.41 10.77 -1.78
N PRO A 83 -4.45 10.48 -0.98
CA PRO A 83 -4.33 9.55 0.15
C PRO A 83 -4.19 8.11 -0.34
N CYS A 84 -3.08 7.48 -0.04
CA CYS A 84 -2.86 6.06 -0.31
C CYS A 84 -1.80 5.47 0.61
N VAL A 85 -1.72 4.16 0.64
CA VAL A 85 -0.67 3.41 1.32
C VAL A 85 -0.02 2.45 0.33
N PHE A 86 1.31 2.50 0.26
CA PHE A 86 2.12 1.48 -0.38
C PHE A 86 2.65 0.54 0.71
N HIS A 87 2.32 -0.73 0.63
CA HIS A 87 2.84 -1.74 1.55
C HIS A 87 4.07 -2.40 0.95
N VAL A 88 5.16 -2.39 1.71
CA VAL A 88 6.47 -2.82 1.21
C VAL A 88 7.08 -3.85 2.15
N SER A 89 7.31 -5.05 1.63
CA SER A 89 8.20 -6.01 2.27
C SER A 89 9.63 -5.65 1.88
N ALA A 90 10.27 -4.80 2.68
CA ALA A 90 11.55 -4.18 2.36
C ALA A 90 12.63 -5.24 2.08
N ARG A 91 13.30 -5.10 0.96
CA ARG A 91 14.27 -6.07 0.44
C ARG A 91 15.46 -5.35 -0.18
N ALA A 92 16.64 -5.94 -0.01
CA ALA A 92 17.87 -5.43 -0.58
C ALA A 92 17.74 -5.14 -2.09
N LEU A 93 18.33 -4.03 -2.52
CA LEU A 93 18.47 -3.73 -3.94
C LEU A 93 19.51 -4.65 -4.57
N ALA A 94 19.25 -5.06 -5.82
CA ALA A 94 20.25 -5.76 -6.60
C ALA A 94 21.32 -4.77 -7.10
N TYR A 95 22.56 -5.05 -6.74
CA TYR A 95 23.75 -4.32 -7.23
C TYR A 95 24.57 -5.24 -8.13
N HIS A 96 25.60 -5.88 -7.56
CA HIS A 96 26.42 -6.86 -8.29
C HIS A 96 25.77 -8.23 -8.38
N ALA A 97 24.91 -8.55 -7.42
CA ALA A 97 24.15 -9.79 -7.36
C ALA A 97 22.78 -9.53 -6.79
N LEU A 98 21.83 -10.40 -7.09
CA LEU A 98 20.51 -10.40 -6.48
C LEU A 98 20.63 -10.86 -5.02
N SER A 99 20.02 -10.11 -4.12
CA SER A 99 19.78 -10.52 -2.74
C SER A 99 18.27 -10.49 -2.46
N ILE A 100 17.78 -11.51 -1.76
CA ILE A 100 16.37 -11.62 -1.39
C ILE A 100 16.11 -11.25 0.07
N PHE A 101 17.17 -11.02 0.85
CA PHE A 101 17.06 -10.73 2.28
C PHE A 101 16.52 -9.33 2.57
N GLY A 102 15.89 -9.20 3.75
CA GLY A 102 15.41 -7.94 4.28
C GLY A 102 16.54 -6.90 4.37
N ASP A 103 16.26 -5.72 3.86
CA ASP A 103 17.15 -4.56 3.87
C ASP A 103 16.31 -3.32 3.57
N HIS A 104 16.70 -2.17 4.08
CA HIS A 104 15.93 -0.94 3.92
C HIS A 104 16.45 -0.01 2.81
N SER A 105 17.36 -0.48 1.96
CA SER A 105 17.90 0.34 0.86
C SER A 105 16.83 0.78 -0.15
N ASP A 106 15.83 -0.05 -0.40
CA ASP A 106 14.71 0.26 -1.28
C ASP A 106 13.83 1.38 -0.70
N VAL A 107 13.38 1.26 0.54
CA VAL A 107 12.54 2.29 1.19
C VAL A 107 13.32 3.58 1.43
N MET A 108 14.62 3.50 1.78
CA MET A 108 15.46 4.67 1.94
C MET A 108 15.67 5.43 0.64
N ALA A 109 15.69 4.76 -0.51
CA ALA A 109 15.70 5.41 -1.82
C ALA A 109 14.44 6.26 -2.08
N CYS A 110 13.34 5.94 -1.42
CA CYS A 110 12.06 6.66 -1.56
C CYS A 110 11.86 7.81 -0.57
N ARG A 111 12.78 8.04 0.37
CA ARG A 111 12.61 9.03 1.45
C ARG A 111 12.36 10.47 0.99
N GLN A 112 12.71 10.80 -0.26
CA GLN A 112 12.56 12.14 -0.83
C GLN A 112 11.26 12.33 -1.61
N THR A 113 10.43 11.29 -1.76
CA THR A 113 9.24 11.32 -2.61
C THR A 113 8.06 12.11 -2.03
N GLY A 114 8.12 12.44 -0.74
CA GLY A 114 7.02 13.09 -0.02
C GLY A 114 6.06 12.12 0.66
N PHE A 115 6.29 10.81 0.55
CA PHE A 115 5.57 9.81 1.34
C PHE A 115 6.03 9.83 2.80
N ALA A 116 5.08 9.77 3.73
CA ALA A 116 5.39 9.49 5.12
C ALA A 116 5.84 8.02 5.25
N MET A 117 6.86 7.76 6.03
CA MET A 117 7.43 6.43 6.19
C MET A 117 7.04 5.85 7.55
N LEU A 118 6.44 4.67 7.55
CA LEU A 118 6.00 3.96 8.74
C LEU A 118 6.53 2.54 8.74
N ALA A 119 7.38 2.21 9.71
CA ALA A 119 7.99 0.90 9.85
C ALA A 119 7.23 0.03 10.86
N SER A 120 7.14 -1.26 10.57
CA SER A 120 6.68 -2.30 11.50
C SER A 120 7.78 -3.33 11.71
N ASN A 121 7.85 -3.88 12.90
CA ASN A 121 8.95 -4.74 13.33
C ASN A 121 8.47 -6.16 13.76
N SER A 122 7.18 -6.42 13.70
CA SER A 122 6.59 -7.73 13.97
C SER A 122 5.35 -7.95 13.09
N VAL A 123 4.85 -9.18 13.05
CA VAL A 123 3.61 -9.50 12.29
C VAL A 123 2.41 -8.76 12.86
N GLN A 124 2.30 -8.65 14.20
CA GLN A 124 1.24 -7.86 14.83
C GLN A 124 1.33 -6.38 14.46
N GLU A 125 2.52 -5.79 14.55
CA GLU A 125 2.70 -4.40 14.14
C GLU A 125 2.43 -4.18 12.65
N ALA A 126 2.70 -5.18 11.79
CA ALA A 126 2.39 -5.06 10.36
C ALA A 126 0.88 -4.89 10.10
N GLU A 127 0.03 -5.58 10.87
CA GLU A 127 -1.42 -5.39 10.82
C GLU A 127 -1.83 -4.05 11.43
N ASP A 128 -1.40 -3.76 12.65
CA ASP A 128 -1.79 -2.56 13.38
C ASP A 128 -1.38 -1.29 12.64
N MET A 129 -0.13 -1.23 12.17
CA MET A 129 0.40 -0.07 11.47
C MET A 129 -0.16 0.06 10.04
N ALA A 130 -0.58 -1.03 9.40
CA ALA A 130 -1.32 -0.93 8.15
C ALA A 130 -2.63 -0.14 8.34
N LEU A 131 -3.40 -0.44 9.39
CA LEU A 131 -4.61 0.30 9.73
C LEU A 131 -4.28 1.77 10.06
N VAL A 132 -3.26 2.00 10.90
CA VAL A 132 -2.80 3.36 11.24
C VAL A 132 -2.43 4.14 9.99
N ALA A 133 -1.67 3.55 9.06
CA ALA A 133 -1.29 4.20 7.81
C ALA A 133 -2.51 4.58 6.95
N HIS A 134 -3.48 3.69 6.81
CA HIS A 134 -4.71 3.97 6.07
C HIS A 134 -5.56 5.06 6.71
N VAL A 135 -5.69 5.08 8.03
CA VAL A 135 -6.41 6.14 8.74
C VAL A 135 -5.67 7.48 8.65
N ALA A 136 -4.34 7.45 8.83
CA ALA A 136 -3.51 8.64 8.80
C ALA A 136 -3.47 9.29 7.41
N THR A 137 -3.32 8.51 6.34
CA THR A 137 -3.33 9.05 4.97
C THR A 137 -4.66 9.71 4.63
N LEU A 138 -5.79 9.14 5.03
CA LEU A 138 -7.11 9.71 4.83
C LEU A 138 -7.30 11.04 5.59
N LYS A 139 -6.77 11.14 6.81
CA LYS A 139 -6.88 12.36 7.64
C LYS A 139 -5.96 13.48 7.17
N SER A 140 -4.76 13.14 6.70
CA SER A 140 -3.72 14.11 6.36
C SER A 140 -3.64 14.44 4.87
N SER A 141 -4.18 13.59 4.00
CA SER A 141 -3.93 13.57 2.54
C SER A 141 -2.45 13.37 2.17
N VAL A 142 -1.61 12.96 3.11
CA VAL A 142 -0.23 12.57 2.86
C VAL A 142 -0.18 11.07 2.55
N PRO A 143 0.39 10.62 1.43
CA PRO A 143 0.53 9.20 1.16
C PRO A 143 1.56 8.55 2.10
N PHE A 144 1.36 7.28 2.41
CA PHE A 144 2.21 6.52 3.32
C PHE A 144 2.94 5.39 2.61
N LEU A 145 4.20 5.20 2.97
CA LEU A 145 5.00 4.02 2.71
C LEU A 145 5.06 3.22 4.02
N HIS A 146 4.20 2.22 4.14
CA HIS A 146 4.22 1.28 5.26
C HIS A 146 5.12 0.10 4.90
N PHE A 147 6.12 -0.20 5.72
CA PHE A 147 7.09 -1.23 5.41
C PHE A 147 7.51 -2.07 6.62
N PHE A 148 7.95 -3.27 6.34
CA PHE A 148 8.49 -4.23 7.30
C PHE A 148 9.55 -5.08 6.59
N ASP A 149 10.38 -5.82 7.36
CA ASP A 149 11.44 -6.64 6.80
C ASP A 149 10.88 -7.76 5.90
N GLY A 150 11.30 -7.76 4.66
CA GLY A 150 11.06 -8.85 3.73
C GLY A 150 11.81 -10.11 4.16
N PHE A 151 11.21 -11.28 3.94
CA PHE A 151 11.69 -12.62 4.35
C PHE A 151 11.81 -12.85 5.85
N ARG A 152 11.97 -11.83 6.66
CA ARG A 152 11.89 -11.94 8.11
C ARG A 152 10.45 -11.82 8.56
N THR A 153 9.93 -10.60 8.68
CA THR A 153 8.54 -10.37 9.11
C THR A 153 7.50 -10.93 8.14
N SER A 154 7.73 -10.82 6.83
CA SER A 154 6.79 -11.30 5.80
C SER A 154 6.62 -12.83 5.76
N HIS A 155 7.57 -13.60 6.30
CA HIS A 155 7.54 -15.06 6.34
C HIS A 155 7.48 -15.62 7.76
N GLU A 156 7.38 -14.76 8.75
CA GLU A 156 7.24 -15.17 10.13
C GLU A 156 5.80 -15.63 10.40
N ILE A 157 5.65 -16.78 11.05
CA ILE A 157 4.35 -17.30 11.46
C ILE A 157 4.17 -16.98 12.93
N GLN A 158 3.27 -16.06 13.22
CA GLN A 158 2.92 -15.69 14.59
C GLN A 158 1.41 -15.75 14.79
N LYS A 159 0.99 -16.02 16.01
CA LYS A 159 -0.37 -15.75 16.43
C LYS A 159 -0.50 -14.25 16.69
N ILE A 160 -1.47 -13.62 16.08
CA ILE A 160 -1.78 -12.20 16.24
C ILE A 160 -3.21 -12.02 16.77
N ASP A 161 -3.49 -10.85 17.33
CA ASP A 161 -4.83 -10.41 17.67
C ASP A 161 -5.40 -9.64 16.47
N GLU A 162 -6.32 -10.27 15.72
CA GLU A 162 -6.93 -9.68 14.52
C GLU A 162 -7.86 -8.53 14.90
N ILE A 163 -7.75 -7.41 14.21
CA ILE A 163 -8.62 -6.25 14.39
C ILE A 163 -9.97 -6.52 13.68
N ALA A 164 -11.06 -6.51 14.44
CA ALA A 164 -12.38 -6.73 13.89
C ALA A 164 -12.81 -5.61 12.93
N TYR A 165 -13.58 -5.93 11.87
CA TYR A 165 -14.07 -4.95 10.92
C TYR A 165 -14.90 -3.84 11.57
N GLU A 166 -15.66 -4.15 12.61
CA GLU A 166 -16.45 -3.19 13.39
C GLU A 166 -15.55 -2.15 14.09
N ASP A 167 -14.37 -2.54 14.53
CA ASP A 167 -13.41 -1.64 15.17
C ASP A 167 -12.65 -0.82 14.13
N MET A 168 -12.26 -1.42 13.01
CA MET A 168 -11.71 -0.69 11.87
C MET A 168 -12.70 0.38 11.37
N ALA A 169 -13.99 0.05 11.27
CA ALA A 169 -15.04 0.97 10.82
C ALA A 169 -15.19 2.20 11.73
N LYS A 170 -15.01 2.04 13.05
CA LYS A 170 -15.06 3.16 14.01
C LYS A 170 -13.89 4.14 13.82
N LEU A 171 -12.74 3.65 13.33
CA LEU A 171 -11.56 4.48 13.11
C LEU A 171 -11.56 5.16 11.73
N LEU A 172 -12.40 4.67 10.79
CA LEU A 172 -12.46 5.19 9.44
C LEU A 172 -12.98 6.64 9.42
N PRO A 173 -12.21 7.62 8.89
CA PRO A 173 -12.67 9.00 8.79
C PRO A 173 -13.60 9.17 7.57
N ALA A 174 -14.87 8.78 7.70
CA ALA A 174 -15.84 8.74 6.61
C ALA A 174 -16.00 10.10 5.90
N GLU A 175 -15.95 11.21 6.63
CA GLU A 175 -15.99 12.57 6.08
C GLU A 175 -14.81 12.81 5.12
N LYS A 176 -13.61 12.39 5.51
CA LYS A 176 -12.40 12.54 4.66
C LYS A 176 -12.46 11.69 3.40
N VAL A 177 -13.07 10.51 3.47
CA VAL A 177 -13.34 9.70 2.28
C VAL A 177 -14.32 10.41 1.34
N ALA A 178 -15.37 11.03 1.88
CA ALA A 178 -16.33 11.80 1.10
C ALA A 178 -15.68 13.05 0.46
N GLU A 179 -14.88 13.80 1.22
CA GLU A 179 -14.11 14.94 0.71
C GLU A 179 -13.17 14.53 -0.44
N PHE A 180 -12.42 13.45 -0.27
CA PHE A 180 -11.54 12.91 -1.30
C PHE A 180 -12.29 12.58 -2.59
N ARG A 181 -13.42 11.89 -2.49
CA ARG A 181 -14.27 11.55 -3.64
C ARG A 181 -14.88 12.77 -4.31
N ALA A 182 -15.34 13.74 -3.52
CA ALA A 182 -15.90 14.99 -4.04
C ALA A 182 -14.85 15.80 -4.83
N ARG A 183 -13.62 15.85 -4.34
CA ARG A 183 -12.49 16.51 -5.03
C ARG A 183 -12.21 15.90 -6.41
N ALA A 184 -12.32 14.58 -6.54
CA ALA A 184 -12.12 13.90 -7.83
C ALA A 184 -13.20 14.23 -8.87
N LEU A 185 -14.44 14.47 -8.41
CA LEU A 185 -15.57 14.84 -9.27
C LEU A 185 -15.60 16.34 -9.65
N ASN A 186 -14.96 17.16 -8.84
CA ASN A 186 -14.89 18.63 -9.01
C ASN A 186 -13.42 19.07 -8.95
N PRO A 187 -12.63 18.76 -9.96
CA PRO A 187 -11.25 19.20 -10.01
C PRO A 187 -11.20 20.72 -10.19
N ASP A 188 -10.34 21.39 -9.40
CA ASP A 188 -10.06 22.82 -9.52
C ASP A 188 -9.28 23.14 -10.78
#